data_833d8c66f58f6b4505ed7999b4dc9f97
#
_entry.id   833d8c66f58f6b4505ed7999b4dc9f97
#
_cell.length_a   1.000
_cell.length_b   1.000
_cell.length_c   1.000
_cell.angle_alpha   90.00
_cell.angle_beta   90.00
_cell.angle_gamma   90.00
#
_symmetry.space_group_name_H-M   'P 1'
#
loop_
_entity.id
_entity.type
_entity.pdbx_description
1 polymer ?
#
loop_
_entity_poly.entity_id
_entity_poly.type
_entity_poly.pdbx_seq_one_letter_code
_entity_poly.pdbx_strand_id
1 'polypeptide(L)'
;MPRYNPAQIEPKWQTYWEQNKTFRTPDMPTGEKRYVLDMFPYPSGSGLHVGHPEGYTATDIVCRFERMRGKTVLHPMGFDAFGLPAEEHAIKTGQHPRINTENNIAEFTRQLKMLGFSYDWERCLATTDVEYFRWTQWIFLVLFDTWFDVVQQKGRPISELPIPDEVTAAGENAVRLFQDQFRLAYQADALVNWCADLGTVLANEEVIDGKSERGGYPVVRMPLRQWMLRITAYADRLEKDIETVDWPEGIKKLQKDWIGRSTGAEVDFFIGAPYESPNGIPDWDAYKMWWQC
;
A
#
# COMPACT_ATOMS: atom_id res chain seq x y z
N MET A 1 16.37 -15.32 -48.35
CA MET A 1 15.26 -14.64 -47.66
C MET A 1 15.78 -13.33 -47.11
N PRO A 2 15.06 -12.20 -47.23
CA PRO A 2 15.50 -10.96 -46.60
C PRO A 2 15.64 -11.18 -45.10
N ARG A 3 16.77 -10.74 -44.53
CA ARG A 3 17.03 -10.82 -43.11
C ARG A 3 16.19 -9.81 -42.37
N TYR A 4 15.57 -10.18 -41.23
CA TYR A 4 14.85 -9.24 -40.37
C TYR A 4 15.74 -8.07 -39.96
N ASN A 5 15.26 -6.86 -40.20
CA ASN A 5 15.95 -5.62 -39.84
C ASN A 5 15.10 -4.86 -38.83
N PRO A 6 15.39 -4.98 -37.52
CA PRO A 6 14.60 -4.35 -36.46
C PRO A 6 14.54 -2.82 -36.61
N ALA A 7 15.64 -2.17 -36.98
CA ALA A 7 15.70 -0.71 -37.13
C ALA A 7 14.74 -0.14 -38.20
N GLN A 8 14.33 -0.95 -39.17
CA GLN A 8 13.36 -0.56 -40.19
C GLN A 8 11.94 -1.01 -39.89
N ILE A 9 11.78 -2.19 -39.31
CA ILE A 9 10.48 -2.83 -39.15
C ILE A 9 9.79 -2.35 -37.88
N GLU A 10 10.51 -2.29 -36.76
CA GLU A 10 9.93 -1.96 -35.45
C GLU A 10 9.37 -0.53 -35.38
N PRO A 11 10.09 0.55 -35.79
CA PRO A 11 9.55 1.90 -35.76
C PRO A 11 8.33 2.06 -36.67
N LYS A 12 8.29 1.33 -37.80
CA LYS A 12 7.12 1.34 -38.70
C LYS A 12 5.86 0.87 -37.97
N TRP A 13 5.96 -0.25 -37.24
CA TRP A 13 4.81 -0.83 -36.55
C TRP A 13 4.46 -0.06 -35.28
N GLN A 14 5.42 0.44 -34.54
CA GLN A 14 5.18 1.32 -33.39
C GLN A 14 4.42 2.58 -33.82
N THR A 15 4.85 3.23 -34.90
CA THR A 15 4.13 4.39 -35.48
C THR A 15 2.71 4.02 -35.91
N TYR A 16 2.54 2.88 -36.57
CA TYR A 16 1.22 2.41 -36.98
C TYR A 16 0.28 2.19 -35.78
N TRP A 17 0.77 1.53 -34.74
CA TRP A 17 -0.03 1.25 -33.53
C TRP A 17 -0.43 2.54 -32.81
N GLU A 18 0.45 3.51 -32.74
CA GLU A 18 0.19 4.80 -32.11
C GLU A 18 -0.86 5.60 -32.88
N GLN A 19 -0.68 5.74 -34.21
CA GLN A 19 -1.60 6.49 -35.08
C GLN A 19 -2.99 5.88 -35.12
N ASN A 20 -3.09 4.56 -35.12
CA ASN A 20 -4.37 3.83 -35.20
C ASN A 20 -4.95 3.46 -33.83
N LYS A 21 -4.28 3.84 -32.73
CA LYS A 21 -4.68 3.46 -31.36
C LYS A 21 -5.01 1.97 -31.25
N THR A 22 -4.17 1.13 -31.86
CA THR A 22 -4.43 -0.31 -32.11
C THR A 22 -4.80 -1.08 -30.84
N PHE A 23 -4.24 -0.69 -29.70
CA PHE A 23 -4.44 -1.37 -28.42
C PHE A 23 -5.44 -0.67 -27.50
N ARG A 24 -6.13 0.37 -28.00
CA ARG A 24 -7.17 1.05 -27.24
C ARG A 24 -8.32 0.11 -26.92
N THR A 25 -8.72 0.06 -25.66
CA THR A 25 -9.89 -0.69 -25.20
C THR A 25 -11.15 0.17 -25.35
N PRO A 26 -12.23 -0.32 -25.97
CA PRO A 26 -13.50 0.39 -26.02
C PRO A 26 -14.00 0.75 -24.61
N ASP A 27 -14.69 1.88 -24.45
CA ASP A 27 -15.21 2.32 -23.16
C ASP A 27 -16.28 1.38 -22.61
N MET A 28 -17.13 0.86 -23.49
CA MET A 28 -18.20 -0.11 -23.16
C MET A 28 -18.02 -1.36 -24.02
N PRO A 29 -17.05 -2.24 -23.71
CA PRO A 29 -16.79 -3.40 -24.51
C PRO A 29 -17.90 -4.44 -24.38
N THR A 30 -18.22 -5.07 -25.50
CA THR A 30 -19.10 -6.25 -25.57
C THR A 30 -18.28 -7.54 -25.63
N GLY A 31 -18.87 -8.68 -25.26
CA GLY A 31 -18.20 -9.98 -25.30
C GLY A 31 -17.30 -10.26 -24.10
N GLU A 32 -16.43 -11.26 -24.25
CA GLU A 32 -15.54 -11.69 -23.18
C GLU A 32 -14.42 -10.67 -22.96
N LYS A 33 -14.22 -10.31 -21.70
CA LYS A 33 -13.25 -9.29 -21.27
C LYS A 33 -12.08 -9.93 -20.56
N ARG A 34 -10.89 -9.33 -20.74
CA ARG A 34 -9.70 -9.62 -19.94
C ARG A 34 -9.12 -8.33 -19.43
N TYR A 35 -8.84 -8.27 -18.14
CA TYR A 35 -8.16 -7.19 -17.48
C TYR A 35 -6.81 -7.70 -16.97
N VAL A 36 -5.73 -7.21 -17.57
CA VAL A 36 -4.36 -7.65 -17.26
C VAL A 36 -3.60 -6.46 -16.74
N LEU A 37 -3.15 -6.55 -15.50
CA LEU A 37 -2.39 -5.50 -14.82
C LEU A 37 -0.94 -5.91 -14.64
N ASP A 38 -0.06 -4.95 -14.83
CA ASP A 38 1.32 -5.01 -14.41
C ASP A 38 1.50 -4.25 -13.09
N MET A 39 2.56 -4.58 -12.35
CA MET A 39 3.09 -3.68 -11.34
C MET A 39 3.67 -2.46 -12.06
N PHE A 40 2.97 -1.34 -12.02
CA PHE A 40 3.43 -0.13 -12.70
C PHE A 40 4.70 0.43 -12.05
N PRO A 41 5.62 1.01 -12.87
CA PRO A 41 6.94 1.38 -12.41
C PRO A 41 6.92 2.63 -11.54
N TYR A 42 7.91 2.71 -10.67
CA TYR A 42 8.27 3.90 -9.93
C TYR A 42 9.28 4.73 -10.74
N PRO A 43 8.93 5.94 -11.21
CA PRO A 43 9.80 6.72 -12.11
C PRO A 43 10.91 7.45 -11.34
N SER A 44 11.70 6.71 -10.54
CA SER A 44 12.75 7.27 -9.66
C SER A 44 14.10 7.45 -10.33
N GLY A 45 14.29 6.90 -11.52
CA GLY A 45 15.53 6.94 -12.25
C GLY A 45 15.39 7.46 -13.68
N SER A 46 16.51 7.59 -14.39
CA SER A 46 16.57 8.09 -15.78
C SER A 46 16.06 7.08 -16.82
N GLY A 47 15.49 5.94 -16.42
CA GLY A 47 14.98 4.92 -17.31
C GLY A 47 14.70 3.59 -16.64
N LEU A 48 14.14 2.66 -17.43
CA LEU A 48 13.84 1.31 -17.00
C LEU A 48 15.12 0.51 -16.72
N HIS A 49 15.09 -0.34 -15.70
CA HIS A 49 16.09 -1.40 -15.52
C HIS A 49 15.57 -2.73 -16.13
N VAL A 50 16.45 -3.71 -16.32
CA VAL A 50 16.13 -4.99 -16.99
C VAL A 50 14.99 -5.79 -16.34
N GLY A 51 14.76 -5.62 -15.05
CA GLY A 51 13.65 -6.28 -14.35
C GLY A 51 12.26 -5.80 -14.77
N HIS A 52 12.12 -4.57 -15.25
CA HIS A 52 10.82 -4.07 -15.74
C HIS A 52 10.35 -4.83 -17.00
N PRO A 53 11.15 -4.94 -18.08
CA PRO A 53 10.76 -5.68 -19.27
C PRO A 53 10.46 -7.16 -19.03
N GLU A 54 11.03 -7.79 -18.01
CA GLU A 54 10.81 -9.20 -17.70
C GLU A 54 9.32 -9.47 -17.44
N GLY A 55 8.72 -8.79 -16.43
CA GLY A 55 7.30 -8.94 -16.12
C GLY A 55 6.39 -8.43 -17.24
N TYR A 56 6.72 -7.25 -17.79
CA TYR A 56 5.91 -6.61 -18.84
C TYR A 56 5.86 -7.41 -20.15
N THR A 57 6.92 -8.14 -20.47
CA THR A 57 6.91 -9.05 -21.63
C THR A 57 5.96 -10.21 -21.41
N ALA A 58 5.93 -10.80 -20.22
CA ALA A 58 5.04 -11.90 -19.89
C ALA A 58 3.55 -11.49 -20.02
N THR A 59 3.18 -10.38 -19.45
CA THR A 59 1.81 -9.86 -19.51
C THR A 59 1.43 -9.41 -20.92
N ASP A 60 2.35 -8.83 -21.69
CA ASP A 60 2.12 -8.47 -23.09
C ASP A 60 1.86 -9.68 -23.98
N ILE A 61 2.58 -10.79 -23.76
CA ILE A 61 2.33 -12.07 -24.46
C ILE A 61 0.91 -12.55 -24.17
N VAL A 62 0.48 -12.54 -22.89
CA VAL A 62 -0.88 -12.92 -22.50
C VAL A 62 -1.92 -12.01 -23.16
N CYS A 63 -1.70 -10.69 -23.15
CA CYS A 63 -2.60 -9.74 -23.74
C CYS A 63 -2.77 -9.93 -25.25
N ARG A 64 -1.67 -10.16 -25.96
CA ARG A 64 -1.70 -10.44 -27.41
C ARG A 64 -2.41 -11.75 -27.70
N PHE A 65 -2.12 -12.80 -26.93
CA PHE A 65 -2.79 -14.10 -27.08
C PHE A 65 -4.30 -13.97 -26.88
N GLU A 66 -4.75 -13.28 -25.83
CA GLU A 66 -6.19 -13.12 -25.56
C GLU A 66 -6.89 -12.27 -26.63
N ARG A 67 -6.24 -11.23 -27.17
CA ARG A 67 -6.75 -10.46 -28.32
C ARG A 67 -6.87 -11.33 -29.57
N MET A 68 -5.90 -12.20 -29.84
CA MET A 68 -5.96 -13.15 -30.98
C MET A 68 -7.11 -14.15 -30.85
N ARG A 69 -7.55 -14.43 -29.61
CA ARG A 69 -8.74 -15.25 -29.34
C ARG A 69 -10.06 -14.46 -29.43
N GLY A 70 -10.01 -13.19 -29.83
CA GLY A 70 -11.20 -12.34 -30.01
C GLY A 70 -11.73 -11.69 -28.74
N LYS A 71 -10.98 -11.74 -27.64
CA LYS A 71 -11.40 -11.09 -26.39
C LYS A 71 -11.05 -9.61 -26.39
N THR A 72 -11.84 -8.82 -25.68
CA THR A 72 -11.51 -7.43 -25.38
C THR A 72 -10.55 -7.38 -24.18
N VAL A 73 -9.35 -6.86 -24.42
CA VAL A 73 -8.28 -6.82 -23.40
C VAL A 73 -8.04 -5.39 -22.95
N LEU A 74 -8.19 -5.13 -21.66
CA LEU A 74 -7.71 -3.92 -21.01
C LEU A 74 -6.32 -4.19 -20.42
N HIS A 75 -5.30 -3.52 -20.98
CA HIS A 75 -3.91 -3.58 -20.55
C HIS A 75 -3.41 -2.15 -20.34
N PRO A 76 -3.71 -1.52 -19.18
CA PRO A 76 -3.31 -0.16 -18.89
C PRO A 76 -1.87 -0.11 -18.43
N MET A 77 -1.26 1.08 -18.48
CA MET A 77 0.00 1.42 -17.83
C MET A 77 -0.23 2.59 -16.87
N GLY A 78 0.62 2.72 -15.88
CA GLY A 78 0.63 3.84 -14.95
C GLY A 78 2.01 4.08 -14.37
N PHE A 79 2.12 5.09 -13.49
CA PHE A 79 3.38 5.44 -12.82
C PHE A 79 3.10 5.72 -11.35
N ASP A 80 3.80 5.01 -10.46
CA ASP A 80 3.81 5.32 -9.04
C ASP A 80 4.77 6.49 -8.81
N ALA A 81 4.23 7.70 -8.84
CA ALA A 81 5.02 8.89 -9.07
C ALA A 81 5.32 9.73 -7.80
N PHE A 82 4.70 9.43 -6.67
CA PHE A 82 5.07 9.99 -5.37
C PHE A 82 6.24 9.25 -4.76
N GLY A 83 7.07 9.94 -3.96
CA GLY A 83 8.03 9.27 -3.11
C GLY A 83 9.34 10.01 -2.86
N LEU A 84 10.08 9.53 -1.85
CA LEU A 84 11.35 10.06 -1.36
C LEU A 84 12.40 10.34 -2.45
N PRO A 85 12.63 9.49 -3.48
CA PRO A 85 13.66 9.78 -4.47
C PRO A 85 13.43 11.06 -5.26
N ALA A 86 12.16 11.38 -5.57
CA ALA A 86 11.84 12.62 -6.25
C ALA A 86 12.04 13.84 -5.33
N GLU A 87 11.71 13.69 -4.05
CA GLU A 87 11.89 14.72 -3.04
C GLU A 87 13.37 14.98 -2.75
N GLU A 88 14.18 13.92 -2.56
CA GLU A 88 15.62 14.05 -2.39
C GLU A 88 16.30 14.72 -3.60
N HIS A 89 15.88 14.36 -4.81
CA HIS A 89 16.38 15.01 -6.03
C HIS A 89 16.05 16.50 -6.03
N ALA A 90 14.82 16.83 -5.63
CA ALA A 90 14.37 18.22 -5.52
C ALA A 90 15.21 19.02 -4.51
N ILE A 91 15.48 18.45 -3.34
CA ILE A 91 16.34 19.08 -2.31
C ILE A 91 17.75 19.31 -2.85
N LYS A 92 18.35 18.29 -3.49
CA LYS A 92 19.72 18.36 -4.03
C LYS A 92 19.88 19.35 -5.18
N THR A 93 18.84 19.51 -6.02
CA THR A 93 18.91 20.32 -7.25
C THR A 93 18.23 21.67 -7.13
N GLY A 94 17.44 21.91 -6.09
CA GLY A 94 16.58 23.08 -5.95
C GLY A 94 15.43 23.14 -6.95
N GLN A 95 15.11 22.02 -7.64
CA GLN A 95 14.01 21.91 -8.58
C GLN A 95 12.76 21.32 -7.92
N HIS A 96 11.57 21.75 -8.35
CA HIS A 96 10.33 21.16 -7.88
C HIS A 96 10.24 19.68 -8.30
N PRO A 97 9.83 18.76 -7.40
CA PRO A 97 9.80 17.30 -7.67
C PRO A 97 9.06 16.93 -8.96
N ARG A 98 7.96 17.63 -9.26
CA ARG A 98 7.15 17.40 -10.46
C ARG A 98 7.97 17.42 -11.74
N ILE A 99 8.91 18.36 -11.90
CA ILE A 99 9.70 18.52 -13.14
C ILE A 99 10.50 17.25 -13.43
N ASN A 100 11.20 16.75 -12.42
CA ASN A 100 11.97 15.51 -12.56
C ASN A 100 11.07 14.30 -12.79
N THR A 101 9.97 14.19 -12.06
CA THR A 101 9.01 13.09 -12.18
C THR A 101 8.39 13.04 -13.58
N GLU A 102 7.92 14.18 -14.11
CA GLU A 102 7.35 14.25 -15.46
C GLU A 102 8.37 13.90 -16.55
N ASN A 103 9.62 14.33 -16.40
CA ASN A 103 10.70 13.98 -17.32
C ASN A 103 10.98 12.45 -17.28
N ASN A 104 11.02 11.87 -16.10
CA ASN A 104 11.23 10.42 -15.95
C ASN A 104 10.06 9.63 -16.54
N ILE A 105 8.82 10.05 -16.29
CA ILE A 105 7.62 9.43 -16.89
C ILE A 105 7.69 9.48 -18.43
N ALA A 106 8.08 10.59 -18.99
CA ALA A 106 8.23 10.73 -20.44
C ALA A 106 9.29 9.76 -20.99
N GLU A 107 10.43 9.62 -20.32
CA GLU A 107 11.49 8.69 -20.73
C GLU A 107 11.07 7.21 -20.56
N PHE A 108 10.44 6.86 -19.45
CA PHE A 108 9.89 5.51 -19.25
C PHE A 108 8.85 5.17 -20.33
N THR A 109 7.94 6.10 -20.62
CA THR A 109 6.94 5.94 -21.67
C THR A 109 7.60 5.70 -23.04
N ARG A 110 8.63 6.49 -23.36
CA ARG A 110 9.40 6.32 -24.60
C ARG A 110 10.03 4.93 -24.69
N GLN A 111 10.65 4.47 -23.61
CA GLN A 111 11.30 3.15 -23.57
C GLN A 111 10.28 2.02 -23.68
N LEU A 112 9.15 2.09 -22.97
CA LEU A 112 8.09 1.10 -23.07
C LEU A 112 7.48 1.01 -24.47
N LYS A 113 7.27 2.17 -25.13
CA LYS A 113 6.82 2.21 -26.52
C LYS A 113 7.86 1.62 -27.47
N MET A 114 9.15 1.86 -27.24
CA MET A 114 10.24 1.30 -28.05
C MET A 114 10.30 -0.23 -27.93
N LEU A 115 9.98 -0.82 -26.76
CA LEU A 115 9.86 -2.26 -26.58
C LEU A 115 8.61 -2.83 -27.28
N GLY A 116 7.70 -2.01 -27.74
CA GLY A 116 6.55 -2.41 -28.54
C GLY A 116 5.43 -3.08 -27.76
N PHE A 117 5.32 -2.87 -26.45
CA PHE A 117 4.26 -3.42 -25.63
C PHE A 117 2.87 -2.91 -26.02
N SER A 118 1.86 -3.76 -25.87
CA SER A 118 0.49 -3.51 -26.31
C SER A 118 -0.37 -2.83 -25.24
N TYR A 119 0.18 -1.81 -24.59
CA TYR A 119 -0.55 -1.01 -23.60
C TYR A 119 -1.60 -0.11 -24.23
N ASP A 120 -2.70 0.09 -23.51
CA ASP A 120 -3.68 1.13 -23.80
C ASP A 120 -3.21 2.49 -23.24
N TRP A 121 -2.45 3.22 -24.04
CA TRP A 121 -1.88 4.51 -23.64
C TRP A 121 -2.92 5.61 -23.38
N GLU A 122 -4.18 5.44 -23.87
CA GLU A 122 -5.27 6.38 -23.58
C GLU A 122 -5.75 6.23 -22.11
N ARG A 123 -5.38 5.14 -21.46
CA ARG A 123 -5.71 4.85 -20.04
C ARG A 123 -4.46 4.86 -19.15
N CYS A 124 -3.41 5.54 -19.59
CA CYS A 124 -2.23 5.77 -18.77
C CYS A 124 -2.52 6.81 -17.71
N LEU A 125 -1.97 6.63 -16.51
CA LEU A 125 -2.13 7.54 -15.38
C LEU A 125 -0.82 7.67 -14.58
N ALA A 126 -0.70 8.74 -13.81
CA ALA A 126 0.28 8.85 -12.74
C ALA A 126 -0.43 9.06 -11.40
N THR A 127 0.09 8.49 -10.33
CA THR A 127 -0.49 8.66 -8.99
C THR A 127 -0.48 10.12 -8.52
N THR A 128 0.37 10.96 -9.14
CA THR A 128 0.45 12.41 -8.94
C THR A 128 -0.55 13.22 -9.76
N ASP A 129 -1.34 12.59 -10.62
CA ASP A 129 -2.41 13.28 -11.33
C ASP A 129 -3.52 13.67 -10.33
N VAL A 130 -4.00 14.93 -10.44
CA VAL A 130 -5.08 15.43 -9.57
C VAL A 130 -6.32 14.56 -9.68
N GLU A 131 -6.65 14.12 -10.89
CA GLU A 131 -7.81 13.25 -11.16
C GLU A 131 -7.65 11.86 -10.55
N TYR A 132 -6.42 11.43 -10.22
CA TYR A 132 -6.16 10.19 -9.51
C TYR A 132 -6.15 10.40 -7.99
N PHE A 133 -5.29 11.27 -7.45
CA PHE A 133 -5.10 11.34 -6.00
C PHE A 133 -6.31 11.94 -5.25
N ARG A 134 -7.20 12.68 -5.91
CA ARG A 134 -8.46 13.11 -5.31
C ARG A 134 -9.29 11.93 -4.76
N TRP A 135 -9.19 10.77 -5.42
CA TRP A 135 -9.87 9.56 -4.95
C TRP A 135 -9.19 8.95 -3.71
N THR A 136 -7.88 9.02 -3.63
CA THR A 136 -7.13 8.65 -2.41
C THR A 136 -7.54 9.54 -1.25
N GLN A 137 -7.67 10.84 -1.46
CA GLN A 137 -8.15 11.78 -0.45
C GLN A 137 -9.61 11.48 -0.04
N TRP A 138 -10.45 11.17 -1.02
CA TRP A 138 -11.85 10.79 -0.73
C TRP A 138 -11.93 9.50 0.09
N ILE A 139 -11.15 8.49 -0.25
CA ILE A 139 -11.06 7.24 0.53
C ILE A 139 -10.65 7.54 1.97
N PHE A 140 -9.67 8.43 2.18
CA PHE A 140 -9.25 8.83 3.52
C PHE A 140 -10.42 9.47 4.31
N LEU A 141 -11.19 10.36 3.68
CA LEU A 141 -12.36 10.98 4.31
C LEU A 141 -13.43 9.94 4.66
N VAL A 142 -13.66 8.97 3.79
CA VAL A 142 -14.58 7.85 4.09
C VAL A 142 -14.09 7.05 5.29
N LEU A 143 -12.78 6.74 5.37
CA LEU A 143 -12.20 6.02 6.52
C LEU A 143 -12.31 6.85 7.80
N PHE A 144 -12.11 8.17 7.73
CA PHE A 144 -12.28 9.07 8.86
C PHE A 144 -13.72 9.09 9.38
N ASP A 145 -14.69 9.06 8.48
CA ASP A 145 -16.11 9.04 8.84
C ASP A 145 -16.68 7.63 9.07
N THR A 146 -15.83 6.64 9.25
CA THR A 146 -16.21 5.23 9.43
C THR A 146 -15.66 4.66 10.74
N TRP A 147 -16.46 3.81 11.40
CA TRP A 147 -16.05 2.89 12.45
C TRP A 147 -16.30 1.45 12.05
N PHE A 148 -15.60 0.49 12.63
CA PHE A 148 -15.81 -0.93 12.35
C PHE A 148 -16.80 -1.55 13.33
N ASP A 149 -17.95 -1.99 12.83
CA ASP A 149 -18.95 -2.71 13.60
C ASP A 149 -18.56 -4.18 13.70
N VAL A 150 -18.08 -4.57 14.87
CA VAL A 150 -17.61 -5.96 15.12
C VAL A 150 -18.73 -6.98 15.10
N VAL A 151 -19.99 -6.58 15.35
CA VAL A 151 -21.14 -7.48 15.30
C VAL A 151 -21.55 -7.75 13.86
N GLN A 152 -21.59 -6.69 13.04
CA GLN A 152 -21.96 -6.79 11.62
C GLN A 152 -20.75 -7.09 10.70
N GLN A 153 -19.53 -7.10 11.24
CA GLN A 153 -18.27 -7.33 10.50
C GLN A 153 -18.11 -6.41 9.26
N LYS A 154 -18.46 -5.12 9.43
CA LYS A 154 -18.35 -4.12 8.36
C LYS A 154 -18.12 -2.70 8.88
N GLY A 155 -17.59 -1.84 8.01
CA GLY A 155 -17.53 -0.40 8.26
C GLY A 155 -18.93 0.21 8.24
N ARG A 156 -19.19 1.14 9.16
CA ARG A 156 -20.42 1.93 9.25
C ARG A 156 -20.11 3.41 9.46
N PRO A 157 -20.99 4.33 9.05
CA PRO A 157 -20.82 5.75 9.32
C PRO A 157 -20.60 6.04 10.82
N ILE A 158 -19.65 6.91 11.14
CA ILE A 158 -19.34 7.27 12.53
C ILE A 158 -20.54 7.87 13.27
N SER A 159 -21.46 8.47 12.54
CA SER A 159 -22.73 8.99 13.10
C SER A 159 -23.67 7.91 13.64
N GLU A 160 -23.44 6.66 13.24
CA GLU A 160 -24.21 5.50 13.69
C GLU A 160 -23.53 4.74 14.84
N LEU A 161 -22.39 5.24 15.32
CA LEU A 161 -21.70 4.66 16.49
C LEU A 161 -22.59 4.85 17.72
N PRO A 162 -22.94 3.77 18.47
CA PRO A 162 -23.65 3.90 19.72
C PRO A 162 -22.84 4.71 20.75
N ILE A 163 -23.39 5.82 21.21
CA ILE A 163 -22.74 6.70 22.18
C ILE A 163 -23.38 6.46 23.55
N PRO A 164 -22.60 6.15 24.59
CA PRO A 164 -23.11 6.03 25.95
C PRO A 164 -23.79 7.33 26.45
N ASP A 165 -24.84 7.18 27.25
CA ASP A 165 -25.60 8.32 27.76
C ASP A 165 -24.74 9.31 28.56
N GLU A 166 -23.79 8.80 29.35
CA GLU A 166 -22.86 9.64 30.12
C GLU A 166 -21.94 10.47 29.20
N VAL A 167 -21.53 9.95 28.05
CA VAL A 167 -20.70 10.66 27.05
C VAL A 167 -21.55 11.76 26.40
N THR A 168 -22.79 11.43 26.05
CA THR A 168 -23.74 12.41 25.48
C THR A 168 -24.03 13.54 26.46
N ALA A 169 -24.22 13.23 27.73
CA ALA A 169 -24.44 14.20 28.78
C ALA A 169 -23.24 15.14 29.04
N ALA A 170 -22.02 14.66 28.75
CA ALA A 170 -20.81 15.47 28.88
C ALA A 170 -20.59 16.46 27.71
N GLY A 171 -21.44 16.43 26.68
CA GLY A 171 -21.49 17.40 25.60
C GLY A 171 -20.73 17.00 24.33
N GLU A 172 -20.83 17.84 23.30
CA GLU A 172 -20.32 17.54 21.94
C GLU A 172 -18.85 17.19 21.88
N ASN A 173 -18.01 17.82 22.68
CA ASN A 173 -16.57 17.53 22.69
C ASN A 173 -16.29 16.11 23.21
N ALA A 174 -17.04 15.67 24.25
CA ALA A 174 -16.92 14.31 24.76
C ALA A 174 -17.35 13.27 23.70
N VAL A 175 -18.45 13.54 22.99
CA VAL A 175 -18.91 12.71 21.87
C VAL A 175 -17.85 12.61 20.78
N ARG A 176 -17.24 13.71 20.35
CA ARG A 176 -16.16 13.71 19.34
C ARG A 176 -14.95 12.88 19.80
N LEU A 177 -14.49 13.10 21.02
CA LEU A 177 -13.36 12.34 21.58
C LEU A 177 -13.68 10.85 21.70
N PHE A 178 -14.92 10.51 22.03
CA PHE A 178 -15.36 9.11 22.03
C PHE A 178 -15.36 8.52 20.62
N GLN A 179 -15.94 9.22 19.64
CA GLN A 179 -15.94 8.78 18.24
C GLN A 179 -14.52 8.58 17.68
N ASP A 180 -13.57 9.46 18.02
CA ASP A 180 -12.19 9.36 17.55
C ASP A 180 -11.48 8.07 18.00
N GLN A 181 -11.93 7.46 19.11
CA GLN A 181 -11.42 6.15 19.55
C GLN A 181 -11.84 4.99 18.63
N PHE A 182 -12.89 5.18 17.82
CA PHE A 182 -13.44 4.14 16.96
C PHE A 182 -13.24 4.41 15.47
N ARG A 183 -12.89 5.64 15.07
CA ARG A 183 -12.63 5.97 13.66
C ARG A 183 -11.57 5.06 13.05
N LEU A 184 -11.76 4.68 11.79
CA LEU A 184 -10.77 3.90 11.04
C LEU A 184 -9.53 4.71 10.66
N ALA A 185 -9.65 6.02 10.49
CA ALA A 185 -8.53 6.95 10.41
C ALA A 185 -8.57 7.89 11.61
N TYR A 186 -7.46 7.99 12.33
CA TYR A 186 -7.37 8.80 13.57
C TYR A 186 -5.97 9.36 13.76
N GLN A 187 -5.82 10.35 14.64
CA GLN A 187 -4.52 10.88 15.02
C GLN A 187 -4.08 10.30 16.37
N ALA A 188 -2.80 9.93 16.44
CA ALA A 188 -2.18 9.48 17.68
C ALA A 188 -0.69 9.88 17.71
N ASP A 189 -0.15 10.04 18.90
CA ASP A 189 1.28 10.13 19.10
C ASP A 189 1.85 8.70 19.03
N ALA A 190 2.62 8.43 17.97
CA ALA A 190 3.22 7.13 17.73
C ALA A 190 4.75 7.25 17.77
N LEU A 191 5.41 6.20 18.26
CA LEU A 191 6.85 6.09 18.14
C LEU A 191 7.20 5.81 16.68
N VAL A 192 7.86 6.78 16.05
CA VAL A 192 8.24 6.71 14.64
C VAL A 192 9.76 6.67 14.49
N ASN A 193 10.23 6.15 13.37
CA ASN A 193 11.63 6.20 12.97
C ASN A 193 11.90 7.53 12.27
N TRP A 194 12.39 8.51 12.98
CA TRP A 194 12.68 9.84 12.43
C TRP A 194 14.10 9.92 11.92
N CYS A 195 14.27 10.38 10.69
CA CYS A 195 15.56 10.69 10.09
C CYS A 195 15.64 12.20 9.84
N ALA A 196 16.47 12.90 10.63
CA ALA A 196 16.60 14.35 10.53
C ALA A 196 17.25 14.80 9.20
N ASP A 197 18.22 14.03 8.69
CA ASP A 197 18.92 14.34 7.45
C ASP A 197 18.00 14.21 6.22
N LEU A 198 17.03 13.30 6.26
CA LEU A 198 16.01 13.15 5.22
C LEU A 198 14.75 13.99 5.48
N GLY A 199 14.60 14.53 6.71
CA GLY A 199 13.45 15.34 7.10
C GLY A 199 12.12 14.58 7.11
N THR A 200 12.15 13.26 7.32
CA THR A 200 10.96 12.41 7.18
C THR A 200 10.96 11.24 8.17
N VAL A 201 9.76 10.63 8.30
CA VAL A 201 9.55 9.36 9.00
C VAL A 201 9.79 8.21 8.03
N LEU A 202 10.48 7.18 8.49
CA LEU A 202 10.81 5.98 7.74
C LEU A 202 10.01 4.78 8.24
N ALA A 203 9.61 3.90 7.31
CA ALA A 203 9.06 2.60 7.64
C ALA A 203 10.13 1.71 8.30
N ASN A 204 9.71 0.65 9.00
CA ASN A 204 10.65 -0.26 9.67
C ASN A 204 11.62 -0.91 8.67
N GLU A 205 11.14 -1.22 7.47
CA GLU A 205 11.89 -1.85 6.39
C GLU A 205 12.96 -0.92 5.80
N GLU A 206 12.82 0.39 5.97
CA GLU A 206 13.76 1.41 5.50
C GLU A 206 14.86 1.73 6.53
N VAL A 207 14.88 1.02 7.67
CA VAL A 207 15.87 1.20 8.73
C VAL A 207 16.69 -0.07 8.90
N ILE A 208 17.99 0.04 8.59
CA ILE A 208 18.97 -1.04 8.71
C ILE A 208 20.03 -0.62 9.72
N ASP A 209 20.20 -1.40 10.79
CA ASP A 209 21.18 -1.14 11.85
C ASP A 209 21.12 0.29 12.44
N GLY A 210 19.91 0.82 12.62
CA GLY A 210 19.69 2.17 13.16
C GLY A 210 20.00 3.31 12.20
N LYS A 211 20.13 3.00 10.90
CA LYS A 211 20.38 3.97 9.84
C LYS A 211 19.36 3.84 8.72
N SER A 212 19.11 4.93 8.02
CA SER A 212 18.27 4.90 6.81
C SER A 212 18.91 4.03 5.73
N GLU A 213 18.15 3.18 5.06
CA GLU A 213 18.60 2.42 3.89
C GLU A 213 19.18 3.35 2.82
N ARG A 214 18.55 4.51 2.63
CA ARG A 214 19.01 5.55 1.71
C ARG A 214 19.88 6.54 2.46
N GLY A 215 21.11 6.71 1.99
CA GLY A 215 22.06 7.68 2.49
C GLY A 215 22.80 7.27 3.77
N GLY A 216 22.36 6.21 4.47
CA GLY A 216 23.03 5.71 5.68
C GLY A 216 22.99 6.68 6.88
N TYR A 217 21.97 7.55 6.93
CA TYR A 217 21.84 8.58 7.96
C TYR A 217 21.31 8.01 9.28
N PRO A 218 21.69 8.59 10.42
CA PRO A 218 21.18 8.17 11.72
C PRO A 218 19.64 8.27 11.81
N VAL A 219 19.01 7.25 12.37
CA VAL A 219 17.58 7.21 12.63
C VAL A 219 17.33 7.13 14.13
N VAL A 220 16.43 7.98 14.63
CA VAL A 220 16.06 8.00 16.05
C VAL A 220 14.57 7.66 16.20
N ARG A 221 14.26 6.88 17.24
CA ARG A 221 12.85 6.65 17.60
C ARG A 221 12.36 7.78 18.50
N MET A 222 11.32 8.46 18.07
CA MET A 222 10.70 9.55 18.83
C MET A 222 9.19 9.55 18.68
N PRO A 223 8.44 10.04 19.67
CA PRO A 223 7.01 10.23 19.54
C PRO A 223 6.73 11.39 18.57
N LEU A 224 5.87 11.15 17.60
CA LEU A 224 5.40 12.17 16.68
C LEU A 224 3.92 11.96 16.40
N ARG A 225 3.17 13.05 16.36
CA ARG A 225 1.74 12.99 16.03
C ARG A 225 1.56 12.61 14.57
N GLN A 226 0.89 11.50 14.35
CA GLN A 226 0.69 10.89 13.03
C GLN A 226 -0.78 10.60 12.76
N TRP A 227 -1.14 10.57 11.48
CA TRP A 227 -2.34 9.91 11.03
C TRP A 227 -2.12 8.39 11.05
N MET A 228 -3.04 7.71 11.70
CA MET A 228 -3.04 6.26 11.82
C MET A 228 -4.27 5.68 11.14
N LEU A 229 -4.12 4.52 10.51
CA LEU A 229 -5.23 3.73 10.01
C LEU A 229 -5.39 2.48 10.87
N ARG A 230 -6.61 2.18 11.29
CA ARG A 230 -6.94 1.02 12.14
C ARG A 230 -7.05 -0.25 11.28
N ILE A 231 -5.94 -0.62 10.64
CA ILE A 231 -5.88 -1.78 9.71
C ILE A 231 -6.21 -3.10 10.42
N THR A 232 -5.87 -3.22 11.70
CA THR A 232 -6.12 -4.43 12.51
C THR A 232 -7.60 -4.72 12.72
N ALA A 233 -8.50 -3.74 12.56
CA ALA A 233 -9.94 -3.95 12.64
C ALA A 233 -10.46 -4.94 11.58
N TYR A 234 -9.75 -5.10 10.47
CA TYR A 234 -10.09 -6.01 9.38
C TYR A 234 -9.20 -7.25 9.30
N ALA A 235 -8.27 -7.46 10.24
CA ALA A 235 -7.29 -8.54 10.17
C ALA A 235 -7.94 -9.93 10.06
N ASP A 236 -8.89 -10.24 10.94
CA ASP A 236 -9.61 -11.53 10.93
C ASP A 236 -10.39 -11.77 9.64
N ARG A 237 -11.04 -10.72 9.15
CA ARG A 237 -11.79 -10.78 7.90
C ARG A 237 -10.85 -10.96 6.71
N LEU A 238 -9.75 -10.21 6.68
CA LEU A 238 -8.78 -10.29 5.59
C LEU A 238 -8.15 -11.69 5.51
N GLU A 239 -7.76 -12.26 6.65
CA GLU A 239 -7.23 -13.62 6.72
C GLU A 239 -8.22 -14.67 6.19
N LYS A 240 -9.50 -14.53 6.56
CA LYS A 240 -10.57 -15.43 6.10
C LYS A 240 -10.86 -15.24 4.60
N ASP A 241 -10.91 -14.01 4.12
CA ASP A 241 -11.27 -13.68 2.74
C ASP A 241 -10.18 -14.12 1.75
N ILE A 242 -8.92 -14.31 2.19
CA ILE A 242 -7.84 -14.88 1.37
C ILE A 242 -8.21 -16.27 0.82
N GLU A 243 -9.01 -17.06 1.54
CA GLU A 243 -9.44 -18.38 1.08
C GLU A 243 -10.41 -18.31 -0.11
N THR A 244 -11.07 -17.19 -0.31
CA THR A 244 -12.06 -17.01 -1.37
C THR A 244 -11.45 -16.64 -2.72
N VAL A 245 -10.15 -16.30 -2.76
CA VAL A 245 -9.48 -15.89 -4.00
C VAL A 245 -8.79 -17.08 -4.67
N ASP A 246 -8.81 -17.10 -6.01
CA ASP A 246 -8.12 -18.11 -6.82
C ASP A 246 -6.63 -17.74 -7.01
N TRP A 247 -5.89 -17.81 -5.90
CA TRP A 247 -4.46 -17.54 -5.86
C TRP A 247 -3.66 -18.81 -5.57
N PRO A 248 -2.39 -18.89 -6.03
CA PRO A 248 -1.49 -19.95 -5.64
C PRO A 248 -1.33 -20.05 -4.12
N GLU A 249 -1.29 -21.26 -3.57
CA GLU A 249 -1.21 -21.50 -2.12
C GLU A 249 0.01 -20.82 -1.46
N GLY A 250 1.14 -20.75 -2.16
CA GLY A 250 2.33 -20.02 -1.69
C GLY A 250 2.06 -18.53 -1.46
N ILE A 251 1.26 -17.91 -2.33
CA ILE A 251 0.88 -16.51 -2.20
C ILE A 251 -0.10 -16.32 -1.04
N LYS A 252 -1.11 -17.20 -0.91
CA LYS A 252 -2.04 -17.16 0.22
C LYS A 252 -1.29 -17.27 1.55
N LYS A 253 -0.32 -18.19 1.62
CA LYS A 253 0.52 -18.34 2.81
C LYS A 253 1.30 -17.06 3.14
N LEU A 254 1.94 -16.43 2.16
CA LEU A 254 2.67 -15.18 2.36
C LEU A 254 1.77 -14.07 2.90
N GLN A 255 0.53 -13.95 2.39
CA GLN A 255 -0.44 -12.97 2.87
C GLN A 255 -0.85 -13.22 4.32
N LYS A 256 -1.09 -14.48 4.70
CA LYS A 256 -1.41 -14.87 6.09
C LYS A 256 -0.25 -14.60 7.04
N ASP A 257 0.97 -14.97 6.62
CA ASP A 257 2.18 -14.72 7.40
C ASP A 257 2.41 -13.21 7.61
N TRP A 258 2.07 -12.37 6.61
CA TRP A 258 2.11 -10.91 6.73
C TRP A 258 1.07 -10.35 7.72
N ILE A 259 -0.16 -10.88 7.72
CA ILE A 259 -1.19 -10.52 8.70
C ILE A 259 -0.73 -10.90 10.10
N GLY A 260 -0.06 -12.05 10.24
CA GLY A 260 0.69 -12.43 11.44
C GLY A 260 -0.20 -12.77 12.63
N ARG A 261 -1.28 -13.57 12.43
CA ARG A 261 -2.05 -14.07 13.57
C ARG A 261 -1.13 -14.85 14.50
N SER A 262 -1.04 -14.42 15.74
CA SER A 262 -0.34 -15.15 16.80
C SER A 262 -1.30 -15.43 17.95
N THR A 263 -1.10 -16.56 18.61
CA THR A 263 -1.78 -16.92 19.85
C THR A 263 -0.74 -17.02 20.95
N GLY A 264 -1.03 -16.37 22.06
CA GLY A 264 -0.22 -16.44 23.27
C GLY A 264 -1.02 -16.96 24.44
N ALA A 265 -0.36 -17.20 25.52
CA ALA A 265 -0.98 -17.51 26.81
C ALA A 265 -0.40 -16.59 27.87
N GLU A 266 -1.26 -16.06 28.73
CA GLU A 266 -0.84 -15.43 29.96
C GLU A 266 -0.74 -16.48 31.03
N VAL A 267 0.40 -16.53 31.72
CA VAL A 267 0.66 -17.48 32.80
C VAL A 267 1.03 -16.70 34.05
N ASP A 268 0.25 -16.90 35.10
CA ASP A 268 0.55 -16.32 36.39
C ASP A 268 1.66 -17.11 37.06
N PHE A 269 2.77 -16.49 37.37
CA PHE A 269 3.83 -17.06 38.19
C PHE A 269 3.72 -16.50 39.59
N PHE A 270 3.54 -17.38 40.57
CA PHE A 270 3.64 -17.00 41.96
C PHE A 270 5.10 -17.02 42.40
N ILE A 271 5.60 -15.86 42.82
CA ILE A 271 6.91 -15.81 43.47
C ILE A 271 6.67 -16.10 44.92
N GLY A 272 7.02 -17.33 45.33
CA GLY A 272 6.97 -17.72 46.71
C GLY A 272 7.90 -16.85 47.57
N ALA A 273 7.35 -16.12 48.52
CA ALA A 273 8.17 -15.45 49.52
C ALA A 273 8.68 -16.49 50.53
N PRO A 274 9.89 -16.28 51.06
CA PRO A 274 10.37 -17.07 52.21
C PRO A 274 9.64 -16.71 53.51
N TYR A 275 8.42 -16.14 53.41
CA TYR A 275 7.66 -15.73 54.57
C TYR A 275 6.60 -16.80 54.88
N GLU A 276 6.83 -17.54 55.94
CA GLU A 276 5.82 -18.37 56.55
C GLU A 276 4.78 -17.46 57.22
N SER A 277 3.52 -17.57 56.84
CA SER A 277 2.44 -16.98 57.62
C SER A 277 2.46 -17.57 59.03
N PRO A 278 1.95 -16.89 60.05
CA PRO A 278 1.89 -17.43 61.40
C PRO A 278 1.19 -18.81 61.52
N ASN A 279 0.52 -19.22 60.47
CA ASN A 279 -0.20 -20.50 60.38
C ASN A 279 0.50 -21.54 59.45
N GLY A 280 1.72 -21.28 58.97
CA GLY A 280 2.47 -22.17 58.10
C GLY A 280 1.91 -22.33 56.66
N ILE A 281 0.94 -21.51 56.27
CA ILE A 281 0.35 -21.53 54.92
C ILE A 281 0.86 -20.28 54.19
N PRO A 282 1.53 -20.40 53.04
CA PRO A 282 1.96 -19.23 52.26
C PRO A 282 0.75 -18.39 51.84
N ASP A 283 0.79 -17.12 52.12
CA ASP A 283 -0.19 -16.16 51.61
C ASP A 283 0.18 -15.79 50.17
N TRP A 284 -0.35 -16.55 49.24
CA TRP A 284 -0.09 -16.38 47.80
C TRP A 284 -0.72 -15.14 47.20
N ASP A 285 -1.71 -14.53 47.89
CA ASP A 285 -2.40 -13.35 47.39
C ASP A 285 -1.58 -12.05 47.58
N ALA A 286 -0.60 -12.07 48.50
CA ALA A 286 0.27 -10.93 48.75
C ALA A 286 1.40 -10.74 47.71
N TYR A 287 1.66 -11.73 46.82
CA TYR A 287 2.81 -11.76 45.92
C TYR A 287 2.43 -12.17 44.48
N LYS A 288 1.40 -11.56 43.90
CA LYS A 288 1.10 -11.70 42.47
C LYS A 288 1.95 -10.71 41.67
N MET A 289 2.91 -11.18 40.90
CA MET A 289 3.51 -10.39 39.83
C MET A 289 2.99 -10.90 38.49
N TRP A 290 2.44 -10.00 37.71
CA TRP A 290 1.99 -10.25 36.35
C TRP A 290 3.15 -10.07 35.39
N TRP A 291 3.46 -11.09 34.61
CA TRP A 291 4.34 -11.00 33.47
C TRP A 291 3.49 -11.14 32.23
N GLN A 292 3.48 -10.08 31.40
CA GLN A 292 2.96 -10.18 30.03
C GLN A 292 4.13 -10.62 29.14
N CYS A 293 4.00 -11.78 28.50
CA CYS A 293 4.90 -12.25 27.46
C CYS A 293 4.34 -11.89 26.08
#